data_c68df2a81a3b41f13208fb8a001fb57a
#
_entry.id   c68df2a81a3b41f13208fb8a001fb57a
#
_cell.length_a   1.000
_cell.length_b   1.000
_cell.length_c   1.000
_cell.angle_alpha   90.00
_cell.angle_beta   90.00
_cell.angle_gamma   90.00
#
_symmetry.space_group_name_H-M   'P 1'
#
loop_
_entity.id
_entity.type
_entity.pdbx_description
1 polymer ?
#
loop_
_entity_poly.entity_id
_entity_poly.type
_entity_poly.pdbx_seq_one_letter_code
_entity_poly.pdbx_strand_id
1 'polypeptide(L)'
;MESAIRLYDHISDSVSETFPKMLKESFNVPTDQGAVMQAGREVVGRSGLFITKKRYAIKCLDIEGYQPEGGKLKIMGMDIKRSDTPEFIQDFLEEVLDDALDGQTESNVIDKIRNFKKNFQSLDPWLKGMPKRVNNLTVYSEKLAKQRRVEANNYKLKRLTDLAPENTMIPGHVRASINWNELKTAHGDNYSMTIMDGMKVIVCRLKNNPMGYTSIAYPTDELHIPEWFKDLPFDTEAMEQAVLDKKISNVLGAMNWDLKRINESEALQAFFEF
;
A
#
# COMPACT_ATOMS: atom_id res chain seq x y z
N MET A 1 9.73 -4.59 -32.98
CA MET A 1 10.60 -4.46 -31.79
C MET A 1 12.04 -4.13 -32.18
N GLU A 2 12.75 -4.98 -32.90
CA GLU A 2 14.16 -4.75 -33.29
C GLU A 2 14.43 -3.40 -33.94
N SER A 3 13.57 -2.95 -34.88
CA SER A 3 13.73 -1.65 -35.52
C SER A 3 13.63 -0.47 -34.56
N ALA A 4 12.74 -0.57 -33.54
CA ALA A 4 12.63 0.44 -32.50
C ALA A 4 13.88 0.44 -31.59
N ILE A 5 14.38 -0.73 -31.21
CA ILE A 5 15.61 -0.86 -30.42
C ILE A 5 16.77 -0.19 -31.16
N ARG A 6 17.00 -0.55 -32.42
CA ARG A 6 18.07 0.05 -33.25
C ARG A 6 17.95 1.58 -33.37
N LEU A 7 16.72 2.09 -33.54
CA LEU A 7 16.49 3.53 -33.62
C LEU A 7 16.87 4.23 -32.30
N TYR A 8 16.40 3.72 -31.19
CA TYR A 8 16.68 4.33 -29.87
C TYR A 8 18.15 4.20 -29.48
N ASP A 9 18.81 3.10 -29.81
CA ASP A 9 20.26 2.93 -29.58
C ASP A 9 21.04 3.94 -30.43
N HIS A 10 20.68 4.12 -31.69
CA HIS A 10 21.30 5.15 -32.54
C HIS A 10 21.09 6.58 -32.01
N ILE A 11 19.86 6.89 -31.48
CA ILE A 11 19.61 8.19 -30.86
C ILE A 11 20.48 8.35 -29.58
N SER A 12 20.59 7.31 -28.76
CA SER A 12 21.41 7.33 -27.55
C SER A 12 22.88 7.57 -27.87
N ASP A 13 23.43 6.91 -28.89
CA ASP A 13 24.82 7.08 -29.32
C ASP A 13 25.03 8.51 -29.83
N SER A 14 24.12 9.01 -30.72
CA SER A 14 24.21 10.37 -31.22
C SER A 14 24.12 11.44 -30.14
N VAL A 15 23.31 11.23 -29.10
CA VAL A 15 23.25 12.12 -27.92
C VAL A 15 24.57 12.04 -27.14
N SER A 16 25.09 10.84 -26.92
CA SER A 16 26.35 10.63 -26.19
C SER A 16 27.53 11.35 -26.82
N GLU A 17 27.60 11.37 -28.15
CA GLU A 17 28.64 12.09 -28.89
C GLU A 17 28.58 13.61 -28.68
N THR A 18 27.46 14.18 -28.28
CA THR A 18 27.33 15.63 -28.00
C THR A 18 27.87 16.03 -26.62
N PHE A 19 27.92 15.13 -25.66
CA PHE A 19 28.27 15.46 -24.26
C PHE A 19 29.67 16.05 -24.09
N PRO A 20 30.75 15.52 -24.68
CA PRO A 20 32.07 16.10 -24.52
C PRO A 20 32.14 17.57 -24.93
N LYS A 21 31.51 17.92 -26.05
CA LYS A 21 31.46 19.31 -26.52
C LYS A 21 30.61 20.19 -25.61
N MET A 22 29.41 19.74 -25.26
CA MET A 22 28.47 20.47 -24.37
C MET A 22 29.11 20.74 -22.99
N LEU A 23 29.76 19.75 -22.39
CA LEU A 23 30.39 19.88 -21.07
C LEU A 23 31.60 20.81 -21.12
N LYS A 24 32.39 20.79 -22.21
CA LYS A 24 33.49 21.71 -22.39
C LYS A 24 32.98 23.18 -22.54
N GLU A 25 31.96 23.40 -23.35
CA GLU A 25 31.43 24.75 -23.63
C GLU A 25 30.67 25.34 -22.42
N SER A 26 29.88 24.51 -21.72
CA SER A 26 28.98 25.00 -20.64
C SER A 26 29.62 24.96 -19.26
N PHE A 27 30.55 24.02 -19.00
CA PHE A 27 31.09 23.76 -17.67
C PHE A 27 32.63 23.72 -17.64
N ASN A 28 33.31 24.01 -18.74
CA ASN A 28 34.75 23.99 -18.88
C ASN A 28 35.40 22.64 -18.47
N VAL A 29 34.67 21.52 -18.66
CA VAL A 29 35.16 20.18 -18.41
C VAL A 29 36.09 19.75 -19.55
N PRO A 30 37.28 19.16 -19.29
CA PRO A 30 38.11 18.57 -20.32
C PRO A 30 37.37 17.53 -21.17
N THR A 31 37.64 17.51 -22.46
CA THR A 31 36.84 16.71 -23.44
C THR A 31 36.97 15.20 -23.16
N ASP A 32 38.12 14.73 -22.70
CA ASP A 32 38.36 13.35 -22.28
C ASP A 32 37.51 12.94 -21.07
N GLN A 33 37.28 13.86 -20.13
CA GLN A 33 36.40 13.64 -18.98
C GLN A 33 34.91 13.71 -19.35
N GLY A 34 34.54 14.52 -20.33
CA GLY A 34 33.19 14.61 -20.88
C GLY A 34 32.74 13.32 -21.56
N ALA A 35 33.64 12.50 -22.06
CA ALA A 35 33.34 11.22 -22.69
C ALA A 35 32.82 10.12 -21.70
N VAL A 36 32.92 10.37 -20.38
CA VAL A 36 32.36 9.46 -19.36
C VAL A 36 30.82 9.52 -19.29
N MET A 37 30.21 10.65 -19.73
CA MET A 37 28.76 10.75 -19.81
C MET A 37 28.24 10.03 -21.04
N GLN A 38 27.28 9.14 -20.81
CA GLN A 38 26.62 8.38 -21.87
C GLN A 38 25.12 8.43 -21.67
N ALA A 39 24.37 8.59 -22.75
CA ALA A 39 22.94 8.33 -22.80
C ALA A 39 22.73 6.85 -23.13
N GLY A 40 21.76 6.23 -22.50
CA GLY A 40 21.41 4.85 -22.76
C GLY A 40 19.88 4.67 -22.86
N ARG A 41 19.46 3.71 -23.66
CA ARG A 41 18.08 3.29 -23.71
C ARG A 41 17.77 2.47 -22.46
N GLU A 42 16.80 2.92 -21.65
CA GLU A 42 16.41 2.22 -20.42
C GLU A 42 15.38 1.12 -20.70
N VAL A 43 14.30 1.45 -21.42
CA VAL A 43 13.24 0.47 -21.67
C VAL A 43 12.62 0.66 -23.06
N VAL A 44 12.16 -0.47 -23.65
CA VAL A 44 11.20 -0.49 -24.74
C VAL A 44 9.94 -1.21 -24.27
N GLY A 45 8.81 -0.49 -24.22
CA GLY A 45 7.54 -1.04 -23.78
C GLY A 45 6.60 -1.35 -24.94
N ARG A 46 5.75 -2.37 -24.80
CA ARG A 46 4.63 -2.65 -25.70
C ARG A 46 3.48 -1.69 -25.48
N SER A 47 3.19 -1.41 -24.21
CA SER A 47 2.10 -0.57 -23.74
C SER A 47 2.51 0.14 -22.46
N GLY A 48 1.88 1.26 -22.16
CA GLY A 48 2.18 2.00 -20.94
C GLY A 48 1.03 2.87 -20.49
N LEU A 49 0.88 2.96 -19.17
CA LEU A 49 -0.07 3.81 -18.47
C LEU A 49 0.71 4.90 -17.73
N PHE A 50 0.53 6.16 -18.13
CA PHE A 50 1.19 7.31 -17.52
C PHE A 50 0.15 8.17 -16.82
N ILE A 51 0.19 8.22 -15.47
CA ILE A 51 -0.80 8.92 -14.66
C ILE A 51 -0.35 10.34 -14.37
N THR A 52 0.85 10.48 -13.80
CA THR A 52 1.48 11.76 -13.49
C THR A 52 3.00 11.61 -13.48
N LYS A 53 3.73 12.70 -13.26
CA LYS A 53 5.20 12.66 -13.07
C LYS A 53 5.58 11.60 -12.04
N LYS A 54 6.46 10.68 -12.39
CA LYS A 54 6.95 9.56 -11.56
C LYS A 54 5.89 8.52 -11.17
N ARG A 55 4.71 8.52 -11.80
CA ARG A 55 3.65 7.52 -11.57
C ARG A 55 3.23 6.92 -12.89
N TYR A 56 3.73 5.72 -13.17
CA TYR A 56 3.48 5.01 -14.42
C TYR A 56 3.62 3.49 -14.25
N ALA A 57 3.04 2.76 -15.20
CA ALA A 57 3.25 1.34 -15.40
C ALA A 57 3.53 1.08 -16.89
N ILE A 58 4.52 0.24 -17.18
CA ILE A 58 4.92 -0.09 -18.56
C ILE A 58 5.09 -1.60 -18.66
N LYS A 59 4.50 -2.22 -19.70
CA LYS A 59 4.80 -3.59 -20.11
C LYS A 59 6.07 -3.56 -20.94
N CYS A 60 7.20 -3.83 -20.30
CA CYS A 60 8.53 -3.76 -20.91
C CYS A 60 8.83 -5.02 -21.72
N LEU A 61 9.22 -4.86 -22.99
CA LEU A 61 9.71 -5.93 -23.84
C LEU A 61 11.24 -5.98 -23.88
N ASP A 62 11.89 -4.88 -23.55
CA ASP A 62 13.33 -4.78 -23.40
C ASP A 62 13.67 -3.83 -22.27
N ILE A 63 14.59 -4.23 -21.41
CA ILE A 63 15.09 -3.45 -20.28
C ILE A 63 16.62 -3.48 -20.35
N GLU A 64 17.23 -2.37 -20.74
CA GLU A 64 18.69 -2.22 -20.88
C GLU A 64 19.35 -3.35 -21.70
N GLY A 65 18.67 -3.82 -22.77
CA GLY A 65 19.15 -4.90 -23.63
C GLY A 65 18.73 -6.32 -23.17
N TYR A 66 18.13 -6.49 -21.98
CA TYR A 66 17.54 -7.74 -21.56
C TYR A 66 16.07 -7.82 -22.01
N GLN A 67 15.71 -8.90 -22.71
CA GLN A 67 14.37 -9.15 -23.22
C GLN A 67 13.69 -10.26 -22.42
N PRO A 68 12.85 -9.92 -21.42
CA PRO A 68 12.13 -10.91 -20.63
C PRO A 68 11.08 -11.63 -21.48
N GLU A 69 11.00 -12.94 -21.39
CA GLU A 69 9.97 -13.75 -22.05
C GLU A 69 8.56 -13.30 -21.60
N GLY A 70 7.66 -13.04 -22.54
CA GLY A 70 6.32 -12.51 -22.26
C GLY A 70 6.27 -11.04 -21.80
N GLY A 71 7.42 -10.39 -21.69
CA GLY A 71 7.53 -9.02 -21.17
C GLY A 71 7.54 -8.97 -19.64
N LYS A 72 7.92 -7.82 -19.08
CA LYS A 72 7.95 -7.57 -17.63
C LYS A 72 7.23 -6.28 -17.29
N LEU A 73 6.35 -6.34 -16.29
CA LEU A 73 5.66 -5.16 -15.80
C LEU A 73 6.61 -4.31 -14.93
N LYS A 74 6.84 -3.05 -15.32
CA LYS A 74 7.58 -2.05 -14.55
C LYS A 74 6.59 -1.04 -13.99
N ILE A 75 6.48 -0.97 -12.67
CA ILE A 75 5.58 -0.06 -11.96
C ILE A 75 6.39 0.94 -11.17
N MET A 76 6.10 2.22 -11.33
CA MET A 76 6.75 3.31 -10.59
C MET A 76 5.75 4.23 -9.92
N GLY A 77 5.99 4.56 -8.64
CA GLY A 77 5.26 5.57 -7.87
C GLY A 77 3.78 5.27 -7.61
N MET A 78 3.29 4.08 -7.94
CA MET A 78 1.91 3.67 -7.68
C MET A 78 1.78 3.07 -6.27
N ASP A 79 0.59 3.20 -5.68
CA ASP A 79 0.29 2.71 -4.32
C ASP A 79 0.35 1.18 -4.20
N ILE A 80 0.40 0.46 -5.31
CA ILE A 80 0.49 -1.00 -5.38
C ILE A 80 1.76 -1.52 -4.69
N LYS A 81 2.90 -0.87 -4.93
CA LYS A 81 4.21 -1.27 -4.38
C LYS A 81 4.49 -0.73 -2.97
N ARG A 82 3.49 -0.24 -2.26
CA ARG A 82 3.69 0.29 -0.91
C ARG A 82 3.75 -0.83 0.12
N SER A 83 4.68 -0.71 1.06
CA SER A 83 4.86 -1.65 2.17
C SER A 83 3.66 -1.78 3.13
N ASP A 84 2.68 -0.87 3.04
CA ASP A 84 1.43 -0.91 3.80
C ASP A 84 0.27 -1.58 3.03
N THR A 85 0.56 -2.18 1.88
CA THR A 85 -0.38 -3.02 1.13
C THR A 85 -0.02 -4.49 1.39
N PRO A 86 -0.96 -5.35 1.79
CA PRO A 86 -0.72 -6.79 1.89
C PRO A 86 -0.22 -7.37 0.56
N GLU A 87 0.72 -8.29 0.62
CA GLU A 87 1.42 -8.84 -0.56
C GLU A 87 0.43 -9.44 -1.59
N PHE A 88 -0.51 -10.25 -1.14
CA PHE A 88 -1.52 -10.85 -2.03
C PHE A 88 -2.42 -9.81 -2.75
N ILE A 89 -2.59 -8.61 -2.16
CA ILE A 89 -3.29 -7.51 -2.82
C ILE A 89 -2.36 -6.81 -3.81
N GLN A 90 -1.06 -6.69 -3.49
CA GLN A 90 -0.08 -6.17 -4.45
C GLN A 90 -0.05 -7.04 -5.71
N ASP A 91 0.06 -8.35 -5.53
CA ASP A 91 0.10 -9.32 -6.62
C ASP A 91 -1.15 -9.24 -7.48
N PHE A 92 -2.33 -9.21 -6.84
CA PHE A 92 -3.60 -9.05 -7.54
C PHE A 92 -3.69 -7.75 -8.36
N LEU A 93 -3.26 -6.62 -7.77
CA LEU A 93 -3.29 -5.33 -8.48
C LEU A 93 -2.27 -5.28 -9.61
N GLU A 94 -1.14 -5.98 -9.49
CA GLU A 94 -0.18 -6.14 -10.59
C GLU A 94 -0.77 -6.97 -11.72
N GLU A 95 -1.47 -8.06 -11.42
CA GLU A 95 -2.19 -8.85 -12.44
C GLU A 95 -3.27 -8.02 -13.15
N VAL A 96 -4.02 -7.20 -12.41
CA VAL A 96 -5.03 -6.29 -13.00
C VAL A 96 -4.39 -5.29 -13.96
N LEU A 97 -3.24 -4.72 -13.60
CA LEU A 97 -2.50 -3.80 -14.46
C LEU A 97 -1.92 -4.52 -15.69
N ASP A 98 -1.39 -5.70 -15.48
CA ASP A 98 -0.79 -6.50 -16.56
C ASP A 98 -1.85 -6.87 -17.61
N ASP A 99 -2.99 -7.38 -17.17
CA ASP A 99 -4.14 -7.70 -18.04
C ASP A 99 -4.59 -6.47 -18.83
N ALA A 100 -4.70 -5.30 -18.18
CA ALA A 100 -5.10 -4.06 -18.84
C ALA A 100 -4.07 -3.60 -19.89
N LEU A 101 -2.77 -3.70 -19.59
CA LEU A 101 -1.69 -3.34 -20.50
C LEU A 101 -1.52 -4.35 -21.63
N ASP A 102 -1.94 -5.59 -21.46
CA ASP A 102 -2.01 -6.62 -22.51
C ASP A 102 -3.26 -6.50 -23.40
N GLY A 103 -4.14 -5.52 -23.12
CA GLY A 103 -5.30 -5.20 -23.94
C GLY A 103 -6.55 -6.00 -23.60
N GLN A 104 -6.64 -6.56 -22.41
CA GLN A 104 -7.89 -7.17 -21.90
C GLN A 104 -9.01 -6.11 -21.83
N THR A 105 -10.23 -6.55 -22.07
CA THR A 105 -11.39 -5.66 -22.00
C THR A 105 -11.71 -5.23 -20.57
N GLU A 106 -12.31 -4.05 -20.42
CA GLU A 106 -12.80 -3.55 -19.13
C GLU A 106 -13.68 -4.61 -18.42
N SER A 107 -14.57 -5.29 -19.15
CA SER A 107 -15.47 -6.31 -18.59
C SER A 107 -14.70 -7.47 -17.99
N ASN A 108 -13.69 -8.01 -18.67
CA ASN A 108 -12.91 -9.13 -18.17
C ASN A 108 -12.15 -8.77 -16.89
N VAL A 109 -11.59 -7.55 -16.83
CA VAL A 109 -10.87 -7.07 -15.66
C VAL A 109 -11.82 -6.80 -14.50
N ILE A 110 -13.01 -6.25 -14.76
CA ILE A 110 -14.06 -6.05 -13.75
C ILE A 110 -14.52 -7.39 -13.17
N ASP A 111 -14.75 -8.42 -13.98
CA ASP A 111 -15.14 -9.73 -13.50
C ASP A 111 -14.03 -10.38 -12.63
N LYS A 112 -12.76 -10.21 -13.00
CA LYS A 112 -11.62 -10.63 -12.18
C LYS A 112 -11.60 -9.93 -10.83
N ILE A 113 -11.83 -8.62 -10.80
CA ILE A 113 -11.91 -7.82 -9.56
C ILE A 113 -13.08 -8.28 -8.69
N ARG A 114 -14.25 -8.53 -9.27
CA ARG A 114 -15.43 -9.02 -8.55
C ARG A 114 -15.17 -10.36 -7.87
N ASN A 115 -14.57 -11.31 -8.59
CA ASN A 115 -14.21 -12.61 -8.04
C ASN A 115 -13.19 -12.49 -6.91
N PHE A 116 -12.20 -11.63 -7.06
CA PHE A 116 -11.22 -11.36 -6.01
C PHE A 116 -11.88 -10.75 -4.76
N LYS A 117 -12.81 -9.79 -4.92
CA LYS A 117 -13.55 -9.20 -3.79
C LYS A 117 -14.36 -10.24 -3.04
N LYS A 118 -15.07 -11.14 -3.73
CA LYS A 118 -15.80 -12.25 -3.08
C LYS A 118 -14.85 -13.13 -2.23
N ASN A 119 -13.69 -13.49 -2.78
CA ASN A 119 -12.70 -14.27 -2.06
C ASN A 119 -12.13 -13.47 -0.86
N PHE A 120 -11.86 -12.19 -1.05
CA PHE A 120 -11.39 -11.31 0.02
C PHE A 120 -12.42 -11.21 1.16
N GLN A 121 -13.70 -11.11 0.85
CA GLN A 121 -14.77 -11.07 1.85
C GLN A 121 -14.86 -12.33 2.70
N SER A 122 -14.51 -13.49 2.16
CA SER A 122 -14.49 -14.77 2.88
C SER A 122 -13.29 -14.97 3.79
N LEU A 123 -12.25 -14.12 3.69
CA LEU A 123 -11.06 -14.23 4.55
C LEU A 123 -11.38 -13.87 6.00
N ASP A 124 -10.61 -14.43 6.91
CA ASP A 124 -10.66 -14.03 8.31
C ASP A 124 -10.31 -12.53 8.49
N PRO A 125 -10.95 -11.85 9.44
CA PRO A 125 -10.78 -10.41 9.63
C PRO A 125 -9.32 -9.97 9.79
N TRP A 126 -8.50 -10.75 10.50
CA TRP A 126 -7.09 -10.41 10.72
C TRP A 126 -6.21 -10.52 9.46
N LEU A 127 -6.63 -11.30 8.46
CA LEU A 127 -5.96 -11.37 7.17
C LEU A 127 -6.24 -10.15 6.28
N LYS A 128 -7.31 -9.41 6.58
CA LYS A 128 -7.73 -8.19 5.85
C LYS A 128 -7.05 -6.91 6.37
N GLY A 129 -6.27 -7.02 7.43
CA GLY A 129 -5.64 -5.87 8.08
C GLY A 129 -4.50 -5.26 7.26
N MET A 130 -4.08 -4.08 7.67
CA MET A 130 -3.04 -3.30 7.01
C MET A 130 -1.68 -3.55 7.67
N PRO A 131 -0.65 -4.03 6.95
CA PRO A 131 0.68 -4.17 7.51
C PRO A 131 1.29 -2.81 7.83
N LYS A 132 1.89 -2.69 9.02
CA LYS A 132 2.59 -1.48 9.49
C LYS A 132 3.81 -1.86 10.32
N ARG A 133 4.79 -0.96 10.38
CA ARG A 133 5.90 -1.06 11.32
C ARG A 133 5.65 -0.13 12.49
N VAL A 134 5.83 -0.64 13.70
CA VAL A 134 5.62 0.14 14.94
C VAL A 134 6.90 0.86 15.29
N ASN A 135 6.81 2.17 15.51
CA ASN A 135 7.92 3.00 15.96
C ASN A 135 7.47 3.91 17.11
N ASN A 136 8.35 4.14 18.07
CA ASN A 136 8.12 4.99 19.25
C ASN A 136 6.96 4.52 20.15
N LEU A 137 6.68 3.20 20.18
CA LEU A 137 5.61 2.61 21.01
C LEU A 137 5.77 2.98 22.48
N THR A 138 6.98 2.82 23.02
CA THR A 138 7.29 3.12 24.42
C THR A 138 6.98 4.57 24.76
N VAL A 139 7.43 5.52 23.92
CA VAL A 139 7.20 6.95 24.11
C VAL A 139 5.72 7.29 24.14
N TYR A 140 4.94 6.75 23.20
CA TYR A 140 3.49 7.00 23.14
C TYR A 140 2.73 6.28 24.27
N SER A 141 3.16 5.11 24.69
CA SER A 141 2.58 4.40 25.84
C SER A 141 2.75 5.18 27.13
N GLU A 142 3.94 5.73 27.37
CA GLU A 142 4.22 6.57 28.56
C GLU A 142 3.40 7.87 28.55
N LYS A 143 3.31 8.53 27.39
CA LYS A 143 2.48 9.72 27.22
C LYS A 143 1.01 9.44 27.52
N LEU A 144 0.48 8.33 26.98
CA LEU A 144 -0.89 7.91 27.24
C LEU A 144 -1.11 7.58 28.72
N ALA A 145 -0.18 6.89 29.37
CA ALA A 145 -0.27 6.59 30.81
C ALA A 145 -0.26 7.87 31.66
N LYS A 146 0.58 8.85 31.33
CA LYS A 146 0.57 10.17 31.98
C LYS A 146 -0.76 10.89 31.82
N GLN A 147 -1.30 10.93 30.60
CA GLN A 147 -2.59 11.55 30.29
C GLN A 147 -3.70 10.89 31.13
N ARG A 148 -3.80 9.57 31.15
CA ARG A 148 -4.80 8.82 31.93
C ARG A 148 -4.69 9.07 33.44
N ARG A 149 -3.47 9.22 33.98
CA ARG A 149 -3.26 9.58 35.41
C ARG A 149 -3.77 10.97 35.72
N VAL A 150 -3.50 11.94 34.83
CA VAL A 150 -4.02 13.32 34.97
C VAL A 150 -5.54 13.34 34.91
N GLU A 151 -6.15 12.63 33.95
CA GLU A 151 -7.60 12.48 33.82
C GLU A 151 -8.23 11.86 35.09
N ALA A 152 -7.64 10.79 35.61
CA ALA A 152 -8.12 10.11 36.84
C ALA A 152 -8.02 11.01 38.10
N ASN A 153 -6.99 11.85 38.19
CA ASN A 153 -6.80 12.75 39.31
C ASN A 153 -7.65 14.04 39.23
N ASN A 154 -8.05 14.42 38.01
CA ASN A 154 -8.74 15.69 37.74
C ASN A 154 -10.16 15.49 37.22
N TYR A 155 -10.92 14.52 37.77
CA TYR A 155 -12.31 14.28 37.38
C TYR A 155 -13.24 15.52 37.54
N LYS A 156 -12.78 16.61 38.19
CA LYS A 156 -13.46 17.90 38.27
C LYS A 156 -13.25 18.80 37.03
N LEU A 157 -12.33 18.46 36.14
CA LEU A 157 -12.10 19.25 34.92
C LEU A 157 -13.22 19.01 33.92
N LYS A 158 -13.91 20.09 33.56
CA LYS A 158 -15.13 20.06 32.75
C LYS A 158 -14.91 19.77 31.27
N ARG A 159 -13.65 19.80 30.78
CA ARG A 159 -13.30 19.58 29.36
C ARG A 159 -11.98 18.83 29.27
N LEU A 160 -11.94 17.82 28.39
CA LEU A 160 -10.70 17.13 28.03
C LEU A 160 -9.62 18.09 27.44
N THR A 161 -10.07 19.18 26.82
CA THR A 161 -9.20 20.23 26.28
C THR A 161 -8.44 21.03 27.34
N ASP A 162 -8.95 21.02 28.59
CA ASP A 162 -8.31 21.72 29.70
C ASP A 162 -7.21 20.87 30.37
N LEU A 163 -7.14 19.59 29.98
CA LEU A 163 -6.25 18.59 30.55
C LEU A 163 -4.93 18.42 29.81
N ALA A 164 -4.82 18.90 28.58
CA ALA A 164 -3.66 18.57 27.78
C ALA A 164 -3.26 19.70 26.82
N PRO A 165 -2.27 20.49 27.18
CA PRO A 165 -1.42 21.12 26.15
C PRO A 165 -0.71 20.05 25.28
N GLU A 166 -0.77 18.78 25.65
CA GLU A 166 -0.18 17.64 24.99
C GLU A 166 -1.22 16.61 24.57
N ASN A 167 -2.28 17.00 23.86
CA ASN A 167 -3.13 16.07 23.15
C ASN A 167 -2.31 15.47 22.01
N THR A 168 -1.39 14.61 22.36
CA THR A 168 -0.42 14.00 21.46
C THR A 168 -1.19 13.07 20.53
N MET A 169 -1.34 13.47 19.27
CA MET A 169 -1.91 12.60 18.25
C MET A 169 -1.03 11.33 18.17
N ILE A 170 -1.54 10.24 18.73
CA ILE A 170 -0.89 8.93 18.62
C ILE A 170 -1.21 8.37 17.24
N PRO A 171 -0.21 7.99 16.44
CA PRO A 171 -0.45 7.36 15.15
C PRO A 171 -1.34 6.13 15.30
N GLY A 172 -2.30 5.93 14.41
CA GLY A 172 -3.33 4.89 14.53
C GLY A 172 -2.77 3.48 14.72
N HIS A 173 -1.69 3.13 14.02
CA HIS A 173 -1.04 1.82 14.15
C HIS A 173 -0.33 1.65 15.51
N VAL A 174 0.22 2.72 16.08
CA VAL A 174 0.81 2.68 17.42
C VAL A 174 -0.28 2.53 18.47
N ARG A 175 -1.40 3.26 18.34
CA ARG A 175 -2.57 3.09 19.21
C ARG A 175 -3.10 1.65 19.14
N ALA A 176 -3.22 1.09 17.94
CA ALA A 176 -3.66 -0.30 17.76
C ALA A 176 -2.73 -1.31 18.44
N SER A 177 -1.42 -1.04 18.43
CA SER A 177 -0.41 -1.87 19.11
C SER A 177 -0.49 -1.76 20.63
N ILE A 178 -0.76 -0.56 21.15
CA ILE A 178 -1.03 -0.37 22.59
C ILE A 178 -2.28 -1.15 22.99
N ASN A 179 -3.35 -1.07 22.20
CA ASN A 179 -4.60 -1.79 22.48
C ASN A 179 -4.40 -3.31 22.54
N TRP A 180 -3.56 -3.88 21.65
CA TRP A 180 -3.17 -5.30 21.73
C TRP A 180 -2.50 -5.62 23.06
N ASN A 181 -1.48 -4.87 23.46
CA ASN A 181 -0.74 -5.12 24.69
C ASN A 181 -1.62 -4.97 25.94
N GLU A 182 -2.55 -4.02 25.92
CA GLU A 182 -3.53 -3.82 27.01
C GLU A 182 -4.51 -4.99 27.11
N LEU A 183 -5.11 -5.42 25.97
CA LEU A 183 -6.04 -6.54 25.95
C LEU A 183 -5.37 -7.87 26.30
N LYS A 184 -4.18 -8.13 25.77
CA LYS A 184 -3.36 -9.28 26.16
C LYS A 184 -3.20 -9.36 27.67
N THR A 185 -2.86 -8.23 28.30
CA THR A 185 -2.70 -8.16 29.75
C THR A 185 -4.04 -8.36 30.48
N ALA A 186 -5.11 -7.72 30.00
CA ALA A 186 -6.44 -7.83 30.60
C ALA A 186 -7.01 -9.25 30.57
N HIS A 187 -6.70 -10.02 29.51
CA HIS A 187 -7.09 -11.42 29.36
C HIS A 187 -6.11 -12.40 30.05
N GLY A 188 -5.04 -11.92 30.70
CA GLY A 188 -4.04 -12.78 31.34
C GLY A 188 -3.27 -13.66 30.34
N ASP A 189 -3.20 -13.26 29.09
CA ASP A 189 -2.53 -14.01 28.04
C ASP A 189 -1.01 -13.83 28.15
N ASN A 190 -0.33 -14.85 28.66
CA ASN A 190 1.12 -14.87 28.82
C ASN A 190 1.85 -15.52 27.63
N TYR A 191 1.13 -16.09 26.68
CA TYR A 191 1.69 -16.86 25.57
C TYR A 191 1.90 -16.00 24.33
N SER A 192 0.95 -15.12 24.01
CA SER A 192 1.06 -14.25 22.83
C SER A 192 2.19 -13.24 22.96
N MET A 193 2.76 -12.84 21.83
CA MET A 193 3.84 -11.87 21.78
C MET A 193 3.38 -10.48 22.27
N THR A 194 4.23 -9.81 23.00
CA THR A 194 4.05 -8.39 23.33
C THR A 194 4.63 -7.55 22.19
N ILE A 195 3.84 -6.64 21.63
CA ILE A 195 4.32 -5.75 20.58
C ILE A 195 5.32 -4.75 21.16
N MET A 196 6.46 -4.62 20.50
CA MET A 196 7.55 -3.72 20.86
C MET A 196 7.93 -2.82 19.67
N ASP A 197 8.76 -1.81 19.95
CA ASP A 197 9.30 -0.93 18.90
C ASP A 197 10.07 -1.74 17.84
N GLY A 198 9.88 -1.36 16.58
CA GLY A 198 10.52 -1.99 15.43
C GLY A 198 9.78 -3.20 14.85
N MET A 199 8.80 -3.76 15.56
CA MET A 199 8.03 -4.92 15.09
C MET A 199 7.12 -4.56 13.92
N LYS A 200 6.90 -5.54 13.05
CA LYS A 200 5.85 -5.50 12.04
C LYS A 200 4.55 -6.00 12.64
N VAL A 201 3.46 -5.33 12.32
CA VAL A 201 2.12 -5.66 12.82
C VAL A 201 1.10 -5.56 11.71
N ILE A 202 0.01 -6.28 11.85
CA ILE A 202 -1.19 -6.13 11.03
C ILE A 202 -2.22 -5.33 11.84
N VAL A 203 -2.68 -4.23 11.28
CA VAL A 203 -3.65 -3.33 11.91
C VAL A 203 -5.05 -3.63 11.37
N CYS A 204 -5.95 -4.05 12.26
CA CYS A 204 -7.34 -4.31 11.98
C CYS A 204 -8.23 -3.20 12.54
N ARG A 205 -9.32 -2.86 11.83
CA ARG A 205 -10.33 -1.93 12.33
C ARG A 205 -11.38 -2.65 13.14
N LEU A 206 -11.91 -1.94 14.13
CA LEU A 206 -12.98 -2.44 14.99
C LEU A 206 -14.23 -1.56 14.82
N LYS A 207 -15.40 -2.20 14.84
CA LYS A 207 -16.69 -1.54 14.98
C LYS A 207 -16.77 -0.85 16.34
N ASN A 208 -17.77 0.01 16.50
CA ASN A 208 -18.03 0.64 17.80
C ASN A 208 -18.23 -0.45 18.87
N ASN A 209 -17.52 -0.32 19.99
CA ASN A 209 -17.51 -1.31 21.06
C ASN A 209 -17.37 -0.63 22.44
N PRO A 210 -17.77 -1.31 23.54
CA PRO A 210 -17.74 -0.75 24.89
C PRO A 210 -16.34 -0.33 25.38
N MET A 211 -15.27 -0.92 24.80
CA MET A 211 -13.89 -0.59 25.15
C MET A 211 -13.42 0.73 24.54
N GLY A 212 -14.17 1.30 23.60
CA GLY A 212 -13.81 2.51 22.88
C GLY A 212 -12.62 2.36 21.91
N TYR A 213 -12.21 1.13 21.60
CA TYR A 213 -11.14 0.87 20.65
C TYR A 213 -11.64 0.93 19.21
N THR A 214 -10.99 1.70 18.36
CA THR A 214 -11.33 1.80 16.92
C THR A 214 -10.46 0.90 16.03
N SER A 215 -9.38 0.36 16.58
CA SER A 215 -8.45 -0.52 15.89
C SER A 215 -7.66 -1.35 16.87
N ILE A 216 -7.16 -2.48 16.41
CA ILE A 216 -6.22 -3.34 17.12
C ILE A 216 -5.15 -3.81 16.15
N ALA A 217 -3.96 -4.09 16.65
CA ALA A 217 -2.89 -4.70 15.86
C ALA A 217 -2.56 -6.08 16.42
N TYR A 218 -1.99 -6.96 15.61
CA TYR A 218 -1.30 -8.14 16.09
C TYR A 218 0.07 -8.29 15.41
N PRO A 219 1.07 -8.91 16.08
CA PRO A 219 2.40 -9.09 15.50
C PRO A 219 2.34 -10.01 14.28
N THR A 220 3.07 -9.69 13.21
CA THR A 220 3.14 -10.58 12.02
C THR A 220 3.82 -11.92 12.32
N ASP A 221 4.68 -11.95 13.33
CA ASP A 221 5.44 -13.14 13.72
C ASP A 221 4.71 -13.97 14.78
N GLU A 222 3.47 -13.59 15.15
CA GLU A 222 2.63 -14.36 16.07
C GLU A 222 2.13 -15.63 15.36
N LEU A 223 2.47 -16.78 15.92
CA LEU A 223 2.13 -18.07 15.35
C LEU A 223 0.72 -18.54 15.71
N HIS A 224 0.16 -18.00 16.78
CA HIS A 224 -1.14 -18.40 17.30
C HIS A 224 -2.03 -17.20 17.53
N ILE A 225 -3.17 -17.15 16.83
CA ILE A 225 -4.17 -16.11 17.06
C ILE A 225 -4.98 -16.46 18.31
N PRO A 226 -4.91 -15.64 19.39
CA PRO A 226 -5.64 -15.93 20.63
C PRO A 226 -7.14 -15.84 20.44
N GLU A 227 -7.91 -16.65 21.18
CA GLU A 227 -9.38 -16.65 21.08
C GLU A 227 -9.98 -15.29 21.43
N TRP A 228 -9.49 -14.61 22.47
CA TRP A 228 -9.95 -13.28 22.84
C TRP A 228 -9.80 -12.25 21.69
N PHE A 229 -8.82 -12.46 20.78
CA PHE A 229 -8.64 -11.60 19.62
C PHE A 229 -9.66 -11.93 18.52
N LYS A 230 -9.96 -13.21 18.30
CA LYS A 230 -10.95 -13.65 17.30
C LYS A 230 -12.36 -13.15 17.62
N ASP A 231 -12.68 -13.01 18.88
CA ASP A 231 -13.99 -12.55 19.38
C ASP A 231 -14.20 -11.03 19.26
N LEU A 232 -13.20 -10.28 18.80
CA LEU A 232 -13.31 -8.83 18.66
C LEU A 232 -14.28 -8.44 17.53
N PRO A 233 -15.01 -7.32 17.68
CA PRO A 233 -15.96 -6.85 16.69
C PRO A 233 -15.25 -6.17 15.51
N PHE A 234 -14.67 -6.96 14.61
CA PHE A 234 -13.96 -6.44 13.44
C PHE A 234 -14.89 -5.71 12.48
N ASP A 235 -14.42 -4.58 11.97
CA ASP A 235 -15.07 -3.81 10.91
C ASP A 235 -14.47 -4.21 9.54
N THR A 236 -14.98 -5.34 9.03
CA THR A 236 -14.49 -5.92 7.77
C THR A 236 -14.76 -5.04 6.57
N GLU A 237 -15.88 -4.29 6.56
CA GLU A 237 -16.23 -3.35 5.49
C GLU A 237 -15.26 -2.17 5.46
N ALA A 238 -14.98 -1.55 6.61
CA ALA A 238 -14.01 -0.45 6.68
C ALA A 238 -12.58 -0.91 6.33
N MET A 239 -12.23 -2.17 6.62
CA MET A 239 -10.95 -2.75 6.20
C MET A 239 -10.91 -2.98 4.68
N GLU A 240 -11.97 -3.55 4.08
CA GLU A 240 -12.07 -3.74 2.63
C GLU A 240 -11.95 -2.41 1.89
N GLN A 241 -12.70 -1.40 2.30
CA GLN A 241 -12.62 -0.06 1.72
C GLN A 241 -11.21 0.55 1.80
N ALA A 242 -10.55 0.42 2.95
CA ALA A 242 -9.23 1.04 3.17
C ALA A 242 -8.10 0.31 2.43
N VAL A 243 -8.16 -1.02 2.39
CA VAL A 243 -7.04 -1.87 1.94
C VAL A 243 -7.20 -2.28 0.49
N LEU A 244 -8.42 -2.49 0.01
CA LEU A 244 -8.70 -2.99 -1.32
C LEU A 244 -9.37 -1.93 -2.22
N ASP A 245 -10.58 -1.47 -1.89
CA ASP A 245 -11.40 -0.64 -2.78
C ASP A 245 -10.72 0.65 -3.21
N LYS A 246 -10.09 1.35 -2.27
CA LYS A 246 -9.35 2.58 -2.57
C LYS A 246 -8.21 2.35 -3.55
N LYS A 247 -7.53 1.20 -3.46
CA LYS A 247 -6.41 0.87 -4.34
C LYS A 247 -6.88 0.44 -5.73
N ILE A 248 -7.94 -0.37 -5.79
CA ILE A 248 -8.62 -0.71 -7.05
C ILE A 248 -9.09 0.57 -7.75
N SER A 249 -9.77 1.47 -7.02
CA SER A 249 -10.23 2.76 -7.58
C SER A 249 -9.10 3.58 -8.18
N ASN A 250 -7.95 3.62 -7.52
CA ASN A 250 -6.78 4.34 -8.02
C ASN A 250 -6.24 3.73 -9.31
N VAL A 251 -6.27 2.41 -9.45
CA VAL A 251 -5.82 1.70 -10.67
C VAL A 251 -6.82 1.90 -11.80
N LEU A 252 -8.11 1.64 -11.56
CA LEU A 252 -9.17 1.78 -12.56
C LEU A 252 -9.35 3.23 -13.01
N GLY A 253 -9.30 4.19 -12.07
CA GLY A 253 -9.38 5.60 -12.40
C GLY A 253 -8.23 6.07 -13.29
N ALA A 254 -7.05 5.49 -13.15
CA ALA A 254 -5.91 5.75 -14.03
C ALA A 254 -6.14 5.27 -15.48
N MET A 255 -7.00 4.26 -15.66
CA MET A 255 -7.39 3.70 -16.95
C MET A 255 -8.69 4.33 -17.50
N ASN A 256 -9.27 5.30 -16.80
CA ASN A 256 -10.61 5.85 -17.06
C ASN A 256 -11.74 4.79 -17.01
N TRP A 257 -11.56 3.73 -16.22
CA TRP A 257 -12.56 2.72 -15.97
C TRP A 257 -13.33 3.02 -14.68
N ASP A 258 -14.61 2.64 -14.60
CA ASP A 258 -15.48 3.05 -13.49
C ASP A 258 -15.80 1.89 -12.53
N LEU A 259 -15.44 2.09 -11.26
CA LEU A 259 -15.77 1.18 -10.16
C LEU A 259 -17.28 1.06 -9.91
N LYS A 260 -18.08 2.09 -10.24
CA LYS A 260 -19.53 2.06 -10.04
C LYS A 260 -20.19 0.91 -10.77
N ARG A 261 -19.67 0.55 -11.94
CA ARG A 261 -20.16 -0.61 -12.71
C ARG A 261 -20.00 -1.95 -11.99
N ILE A 262 -19.02 -2.07 -11.07
CA ILE A 262 -18.86 -3.27 -10.24
C ILE A 262 -20.00 -3.35 -9.23
N ASN A 263 -20.27 -2.25 -8.53
CA ASN A 263 -21.28 -2.18 -7.47
C ASN A 263 -22.72 -2.23 -8.03
N GLU A 264 -22.98 -1.58 -9.17
CA GLU A 264 -24.28 -1.65 -9.84
C GLU A 264 -24.61 -3.06 -10.34
N SER A 265 -23.60 -3.78 -10.84
CA SER A 265 -23.77 -5.17 -11.26
C SER A 265 -24.01 -6.12 -10.09
N GLU A 266 -23.39 -5.87 -8.92
CA GLU A 266 -23.68 -6.62 -7.69
C GLU A 266 -25.09 -6.34 -7.18
N ALA A 267 -25.55 -5.10 -7.22
CA ALA A 267 -26.92 -4.73 -6.85
C ALA A 267 -27.97 -5.34 -7.79
N LEU A 268 -27.68 -5.39 -9.10
CA LEU A 268 -28.55 -6.03 -10.08
C LEU A 268 -28.60 -7.55 -9.92
N GLN A 269 -27.47 -8.22 -9.68
CA GLN A 269 -27.44 -9.67 -9.42
C GLN A 269 -28.20 -10.02 -8.14
N ALA A 270 -28.00 -9.28 -7.05
CA ALA A 270 -28.76 -9.47 -5.81
C ALA A 270 -30.27 -9.26 -6.01
N PHE A 271 -30.68 -8.45 -7.00
CA PHE A 271 -32.09 -8.26 -7.34
C PHE A 271 -32.70 -9.41 -8.15
N PHE A 272 -31.88 -10.18 -8.88
CA PHE A 272 -32.33 -11.32 -9.70
C PHE A 272 -32.16 -12.68 -9.01
N GLU A 273 -31.51 -12.76 -7.86
CA GLU A 273 -31.36 -13.99 -7.05
C GLU A 273 -32.51 -14.20 -6.04
N PHE A 274 -33.63 -13.42 -6.15
CA PHE A 274 -34.88 -13.60 -5.38
C PHE A 274 -35.97 -14.27 -6.21
#